data_767dfd9f58dc8c2cfc399f22a5d492b3
#
_entry.id   767dfd9f58dc8c2cfc399f22a5d492b3
#
_cell.length_a   1.000
_cell.length_b   1.000
_cell.length_c   1.000
_cell.angle_alpha   90.00
_cell.angle_beta   90.00
_cell.angle_gamma   90.00
#
_symmetry.space_group_name_H-M   'P 1'
#
loop_
_entity.id
_entity.type
_entity.pdbx_description
1 polymer ?
#
loop_
_entity_poly.entity_id
_entity_poly.type
_entity_poly.pdbx_seq_one_letter_code
_entity_poly.pdbx_strand_id
1 'polypeptide(L)'
;MDRRRGRTALRRGVRAVVGGRRATGGAAVLLVVSALLTGALSGTQAVAAAPAGGGTVRTAAADGGGDPVVRLRQEVRAGSLLDTHGARAVCPRCAAQIVTEKKGSDTPLHASAPAGYGPQDLAKAYGLPAKSKSTATVAIIDAGVDANLASDLAAYRAAFGLPACDTASGCLTLKNYTGGKQPAPQKSGPGAALEEDVAVETSLDLDAASAACPTCHLLEISVPWQDGEDDNDVSTGDFAKAVDTAVAAGASAVSISYGYTADVTNTSGASLKSLRHKGVAITASTGDSGFNGGIHQAWPSNLPSVTAVGGVTLPADGPATGWWAAGSGCETDFTAATGQPAAVTAACGHHRAAADVSADADPATGLAVYDTYAPSSGEPVDWTIVGGTSASAPYIAGLYARAGHLSAVQGPNTLYQAPASDFTDVTGGTNEDYRQCADYPGIRASLCTAGPGWDGLTGIGMPHGLGAF
;
A
#
# COMPACT_ATOMS: atom_id res chain seq x y z
N MET A 1 -23.85 -18.01 -61.68
CA MET A 1 -22.60 -17.62 -62.36
C MET A 1 -21.60 -17.37 -61.29
N ASP A 2 -20.93 -18.29 -60.74
CA ASP A 2 -19.89 -19.22 -61.09
C ASP A 2 -18.56 -18.55 -61.45
N ARG A 3 -17.57 -18.77 -60.58
CA ARG A 3 -16.14 -19.15 -60.71
C ARG A 3 -15.35 -18.70 -59.49
N ARG A 4 -15.05 -19.50 -58.55
CA ARG A 4 -14.03 -20.53 -58.29
C ARG A 4 -12.58 -20.16 -58.66
N ARG A 5 -11.71 -20.45 -57.65
CA ARG A 5 -10.24 -20.78 -57.62
C ARG A 5 -9.35 -19.58 -57.26
N GLY A 6 -8.30 -19.75 -56.45
CA GLY A 6 -7.55 -20.91 -56.04
C GLY A 6 -6.59 -20.64 -54.89
N ARG A 7 -6.24 -21.68 -54.24
CA ARG A 7 -5.25 -21.87 -53.12
C ARG A 7 -3.82 -21.61 -53.61
N THR A 8 -2.96 -21.07 -52.74
CA THR A 8 -1.59 -21.69 -52.64
C THR A 8 -1.00 -21.41 -51.24
N ALA A 9 -0.66 -22.46 -50.55
CA ALA A 9 0.11 -22.50 -49.32
C ALA A 9 1.62 -22.51 -49.67
N LEU A 10 2.41 -21.80 -48.90
CA LEU A 10 3.85 -22.02 -48.87
C LEU A 10 4.32 -22.17 -47.41
N ARG A 11 4.55 -23.41 -47.04
CA ARG A 11 5.37 -23.79 -45.91
C ARG A 11 6.84 -23.63 -46.31
N ARG A 12 7.64 -22.96 -45.46
CA ARG A 12 9.09 -23.19 -45.42
C ARG A 12 9.51 -23.35 -43.96
N GLY A 13 9.91 -24.57 -43.65
CA GLY A 13 10.59 -24.92 -42.42
C GLY A 13 12.06 -24.51 -42.49
N VAL A 14 12.63 -24.18 -41.36
CA VAL A 14 14.07 -24.10 -41.15
C VAL A 14 14.45 -25.11 -40.06
N ARG A 15 15.40 -25.93 -40.42
CA ARG A 15 15.97 -27.03 -39.61
C ARG A 15 16.89 -26.48 -38.53
N ALA A 16 16.80 -27.05 -37.34
CA ALA A 16 17.80 -27.00 -36.30
C ALA A 16 19.11 -27.66 -36.74
N VAL A 17 20.23 -27.05 -36.44
CA VAL A 17 21.56 -27.68 -36.50
C VAL A 17 22.07 -27.81 -35.06
N VAL A 18 22.18 -29.07 -34.64
CA VAL A 18 22.85 -29.49 -33.41
C VAL A 18 24.34 -29.54 -33.69
N GLY A 19 25.14 -28.86 -32.89
CA GLY A 19 26.60 -28.96 -32.93
C GLY A 19 27.14 -29.15 -31.51
N GLY A 20 27.35 -30.40 -31.13
CA GLY A 20 28.00 -30.74 -29.86
C GLY A 20 29.52 -30.52 -29.92
N ARG A 21 30.10 -30.07 -28.83
CA ARG A 21 31.51 -30.38 -28.51
C ARG A 21 31.64 -30.67 -27.01
N ARG A 22 32.06 -31.92 -26.76
CA ARG A 22 32.58 -32.37 -25.47
C ARG A 22 34.00 -31.84 -25.29
N ALA A 23 34.33 -31.40 -24.08
CA ALA A 23 35.70 -31.44 -23.60
C ALA A 23 35.71 -31.85 -22.12
N THR A 24 36.47 -32.87 -21.91
CA THR A 24 36.76 -33.61 -20.67
C THR A 24 37.92 -32.97 -19.90
N GLY A 25 37.97 -33.19 -18.60
CA GLY A 25 39.12 -33.06 -17.71
C GLY A 25 38.82 -32.16 -16.52
N GLY A 26 39.00 -32.52 -15.31
CA GLY A 26 39.73 -33.59 -14.64
C GLY A 26 39.85 -33.16 -13.17
N ALA A 27 39.69 -34.08 -12.27
CA ALA A 27 39.58 -34.00 -10.84
C ALA A 27 40.79 -33.34 -10.13
N ALA A 28 40.51 -32.75 -8.95
CA ALA A 28 41.40 -32.89 -7.78
C ALA A 28 40.62 -32.74 -6.48
N VAL A 29 40.49 -33.83 -5.79
CA VAL A 29 40.00 -33.94 -4.42
C VAL A 29 41.15 -33.59 -3.48
N LEU A 30 40.91 -32.76 -2.49
CA LEU A 30 41.76 -32.67 -1.31
C LEU A 30 40.88 -32.75 -0.05
N LEU A 31 40.88 -33.95 0.51
CA LEU A 31 40.44 -34.25 1.88
C LEU A 31 41.52 -33.78 2.85
N VAL A 32 41.14 -32.99 3.87
CA VAL A 32 41.89 -32.88 5.09
C VAL A 32 40.98 -33.26 6.26
N VAL A 33 41.30 -34.39 6.85
CA VAL A 33 40.78 -34.91 8.11
C VAL A 33 41.70 -34.42 9.23
N SER A 34 41.13 -33.90 10.33
CA SER A 34 41.77 -33.88 11.65
C SER A 34 40.67 -33.68 12.71
N ALA A 35 40.22 -34.68 13.29
CA ALA A 35 40.56 -35.35 14.54
C ALA A 35 40.15 -34.57 15.81
N LEU A 36 39.20 -35.19 16.46
CA LEU A 36 38.66 -35.05 17.82
C LEU A 36 39.71 -34.83 18.91
N LEU A 37 39.33 -34.00 19.90
CA LEU A 37 39.72 -34.22 21.29
C LEU A 37 38.62 -33.78 22.25
N THR A 38 38.13 -34.74 22.99
CA THR A 38 37.19 -34.68 24.09
C THR A 38 37.86 -34.11 25.35
N GLY A 39 37.12 -33.33 26.10
CA GLY A 39 37.55 -32.93 27.45
C GLY A 39 36.38 -32.36 28.25
N ALA A 40 35.70 -33.24 28.97
CA ALA A 40 34.74 -32.86 29.99
C ALA A 40 35.52 -32.53 31.30
N LEU A 41 35.17 -31.41 31.95
CA LEU A 41 35.42 -31.24 33.40
C LEU A 41 34.37 -30.28 33.97
N SER A 42 33.59 -30.85 34.86
CA SER A 42 32.68 -30.20 35.78
C SER A 42 33.45 -29.36 36.81
N GLY A 43 32.96 -28.19 37.13
CA GLY A 43 33.49 -27.39 38.21
C GLY A 43 32.49 -26.33 38.66
N THR A 44 31.69 -26.69 39.66
CA THR A 44 30.97 -25.76 40.53
C THR A 44 31.94 -24.94 41.35
N GLN A 45 31.84 -23.61 41.30
CA GLN A 45 32.35 -22.78 42.38
C GLN A 45 31.54 -21.52 42.63
N ALA A 46 31.51 -21.22 43.89
CA ALA A 46 30.67 -20.36 44.68
C ALA A 46 30.78 -18.85 44.38
N VAL A 47 29.73 -18.20 44.78
CA VAL A 47 29.56 -16.75 44.94
C VAL A 47 30.59 -16.21 45.93
N ALA A 48 31.33 -15.17 45.55
CA ALA A 48 32.05 -14.31 46.50
C ALA A 48 31.68 -12.83 46.22
N ALA A 49 31.28 -12.17 47.28
CA ALA A 49 30.86 -10.78 47.32
C ALA A 49 32.03 -9.78 47.11
N ALA A 50 31.68 -8.60 46.69
CA ALA A 50 32.45 -7.42 46.30
C ALA A 50 33.48 -6.91 47.38
N PRO A 51 34.36 -6.00 46.93
CA PRO A 51 34.51 -4.78 47.68
C PRO A 51 34.28 -3.51 46.87
N ALA A 52 33.69 -2.53 47.54
CA ALA A 52 33.46 -1.18 47.07
C ALA A 52 34.81 -0.46 46.79
N GLY A 53 34.98 -0.05 45.53
CA GLY A 53 36.01 0.87 45.09
C GLY A 53 35.36 2.12 44.51
N GLY A 54 35.50 3.25 45.22
CA GLY A 54 35.05 4.54 44.75
C GLY A 54 35.79 5.00 43.48
N GLY A 55 35.13 4.85 42.34
CA GLY A 55 35.53 5.43 41.09
C GLY A 55 34.59 6.60 40.83
N THR A 56 35.12 7.80 40.76
CA THR A 56 34.43 9.00 40.28
C THR A 56 33.84 8.72 38.91
N VAL A 57 32.52 8.56 38.87
CA VAL A 57 31.75 8.57 37.64
C VAL A 57 31.94 9.96 37.04
N ARG A 58 32.77 10.04 36.01
CA ARG A 58 32.69 11.18 35.08
C ARG A 58 31.30 11.09 34.44
N THR A 59 30.42 11.95 34.87
CA THR A 59 29.18 12.26 34.11
C THR A 59 29.65 12.72 32.75
N ALA A 60 29.53 11.84 31.74
CA ALA A 60 29.50 12.28 30.36
C ALA A 60 28.36 13.30 30.28
N ALA A 61 28.68 14.50 29.78
CA ALA A 61 27.69 15.50 29.48
C ALA A 61 26.63 14.80 28.63
N ALA A 62 25.39 14.85 29.08
CA ALA A 62 24.26 14.41 28.29
C ALA A 62 24.22 15.32 27.05
N ASP A 63 24.64 14.79 25.93
CA ASP A 63 24.20 15.30 24.65
C ASP A 63 22.68 15.31 24.71
N GLY A 64 22.03 16.42 24.33
CA GLY A 64 20.59 16.67 24.49
C GLY A 64 19.71 15.78 23.61
N GLY A 65 19.85 14.44 23.77
CA GLY A 65 19.05 13.44 23.09
C GLY A 65 17.80 13.12 23.89
N GLY A 66 16.68 13.76 23.55
CA GLY A 66 15.35 13.29 23.95
C GLY A 66 15.11 11.86 23.48
N ASP A 67 14.09 11.21 24.04
CA ASP A 67 13.64 9.88 23.62
C ASP A 67 13.51 9.82 22.08
N PRO A 68 14.20 8.87 21.40
CA PRO A 68 14.17 8.76 19.94
C PRO A 68 12.76 8.67 19.36
N VAL A 69 11.84 7.96 20.01
CA VAL A 69 10.43 7.85 19.57
C VAL A 69 9.71 9.17 19.68
N VAL A 70 9.96 9.96 20.72
CA VAL A 70 9.37 11.30 20.88
C VAL A 70 9.86 12.23 19.77
N ARG A 71 11.13 12.14 19.42
CA ARG A 71 11.72 12.91 18.32
C ARG A 71 11.10 12.52 16.97
N LEU A 72 11.02 11.25 16.66
CA LEU A 72 10.38 10.77 15.43
C LEU A 72 8.93 11.24 15.32
N ARG A 73 8.15 11.16 16.41
CA ARG A 73 6.78 11.69 16.44
C ARG A 73 6.71 13.20 16.17
N GLN A 74 7.68 13.95 16.64
CA GLN A 74 7.73 15.40 16.37
C GLN A 74 8.05 15.66 14.89
N GLU A 75 9.00 14.92 14.32
CA GLU A 75 9.37 15.03 12.91
C GLU A 75 8.20 14.66 11.99
N VAL A 76 7.47 13.57 12.28
CA VAL A 76 6.24 13.19 11.56
C VAL A 76 5.19 14.30 11.62
N ARG A 77 4.92 14.82 12.81
CA ARG A 77 3.91 15.88 12.97
C ARG A 77 4.28 17.19 12.28
N ALA A 78 5.56 17.46 12.16
CA ALA A 78 6.05 18.63 11.45
C ALA A 78 6.13 18.41 9.93
N GLY A 79 5.98 17.16 9.44
CA GLY A 79 6.22 16.81 8.04
C GLY A 79 7.69 16.91 7.64
N SER A 80 8.61 16.84 8.60
CA SER A 80 10.05 17.01 8.40
C SER A 80 10.85 15.72 8.54
N LEU A 81 10.19 14.58 8.70
CA LEU A 81 10.85 13.29 8.91
C LEU A 81 11.87 12.99 7.81
N LEU A 82 11.52 13.25 6.56
CA LEU A 82 12.40 13.00 5.42
C LEU A 82 13.53 14.03 5.26
N ASP A 83 13.66 15.01 6.14
CA ASP A 83 14.83 15.89 6.19
C ASP A 83 16.08 15.11 6.63
N THR A 84 15.91 14.14 7.53
CA THR A 84 16.99 13.31 8.08
C THR A 84 16.94 11.86 7.61
N HIS A 85 15.75 11.32 7.37
CA HIS A 85 15.49 9.96 6.93
C HIS A 85 15.27 9.91 5.41
N GLY A 86 15.28 8.71 4.83
CA GLY A 86 14.87 8.44 3.46
C GLY A 86 13.52 7.76 3.41
N ALA A 87 13.07 7.46 2.20
CA ALA A 87 11.97 6.53 1.95
C ALA A 87 12.27 5.70 0.71
N ARG A 88 11.77 4.46 0.67
CA ARG A 88 11.85 3.57 -0.49
C ARG A 88 10.51 2.89 -0.73
N ALA A 89 10.27 2.49 -1.97
CA ALA A 89 9.12 1.64 -2.28
C ALA A 89 9.19 0.33 -1.47
N VAL A 90 8.04 -0.13 -0.97
CA VAL A 90 7.92 -1.39 -0.24
C VAL A 90 8.09 -2.55 -1.20
N CYS A 91 7.31 -2.58 -2.27
CA CYS A 91 7.44 -3.59 -3.31
C CYS A 91 7.28 -2.96 -4.71
N PRO A 92 7.64 -3.66 -5.81
CA PRO A 92 7.63 -3.06 -7.15
C PRO A 92 6.25 -2.58 -7.64
N ARG A 93 5.17 -3.09 -7.08
CA ARG A 93 3.79 -2.77 -7.49
C ARG A 93 2.89 -2.26 -6.37
N CYS A 94 3.43 -2.23 -5.15
CA CYS A 94 2.78 -1.59 -4.03
C CYS A 94 2.82 -0.07 -4.21
N ALA A 95 1.75 0.60 -3.87
CA ALA A 95 1.74 2.05 -3.77
C ALA A 95 2.05 2.47 -2.33
N ALA A 96 3.13 1.89 -1.74
CA ALA A 96 3.63 2.18 -0.40
C ALA A 96 5.11 2.49 -0.39
N GLN A 97 5.50 3.36 0.54
CA GLN A 97 6.88 3.76 0.79
C GLN A 97 7.19 3.63 2.29
N ILE A 98 8.17 2.79 2.62
CA ILE A 98 8.69 2.65 3.97
C ILE A 98 9.79 3.68 4.23
N VAL A 99 9.75 4.31 5.40
CA VAL A 99 10.82 5.21 5.83
C VAL A 99 12.08 4.41 6.14
N THR A 100 13.24 4.93 5.75
CA THR A 100 14.54 4.32 5.98
C THR A 100 15.33 5.07 7.04
N GLU A 101 16.28 4.40 7.71
CA GLU A 101 17.05 4.97 8.83
C GLU A 101 17.73 6.30 8.50
N LYS A 102 18.12 6.48 7.24
CA LYS A 102 18.76 7.72 6.73
C LYS A 102 18.58 7.83 5.22
N LYS A 103 18.75 9.04 4.70
CA LYS A 103 18.73 9.29 3.25
C LYS A 103 19.71 8.38 2.50
N GLY A 104 19.22 7.72 1.44
CA GLY A 104 19.99 6.82 0.60
C GLY A 104 20.33 5.47 1.24
N SER A 105 19.68 5.10 2.33
CA SER A 105 19.68 3.75 2.90
C SER A 105 18.48 2.97 2.39
N ASP A 106 18.66 1.66 2.24
CA ASP A 106 17.55 0.72 1.99
C ASP A 106 17.06 0.06 3.29
N THR A 107 17.75 0.31 4.42
CA THR A 107 17.39 -0.26 5.73
C THR A 107 16.14 0.43 6.26
N PRO A 108 15.05 -0.31 6.52
CA PRO A 108 13.85 0.26 7.14
C PRO A 108 14.15 0.94 8.48
N LEU A 109 13.41 2.00 8.78
CA LEU A 109 13.45 2.64 10.08
C LEU A 109 12.79 1.72 11.12
N HIS A 110 13.55 1.34 12.15
CA HIS A 110 13.04 0.61 13.30
C HIS A 110 12.77 1.56 14.47
N ALA A 111 11.57 1.49 15.03
CA ALA A 111 11.21 2.23 16.22
C ALA A 111 10.82 1.26 17.36
N SER A 112 11.15 1.60 18.60
CA SER A 112 10.80 0.78 19.77
C SER A 112 9.33 0.90 20.19
N ALA A 113 8.58 1.83 19.59
CA ALA A 113 7.16 2.05 19.79
C ALA A 113 6.58 2.86 18.62
N PRO A 114 5.23 2.93 18.45
CA PRO A 114 4.62 3.68 17.36
C PRO A 114 5.11 5.13 17.31
N ALA A 115 5.64 5.56 16.17
CA ALA A 115 6.14 6.93 15.96
C ALA A 115 5.36 7.69 14.88
N GLY A 116 4.88 7.02 13.83
CA GLY A 116 3.99 7.56 12.81
C GLY A 116 2.59 7.91 13.33
N TYR A 117 1.75 8.42 12.45
CA TYR A 117 0.35 8.70 12.79
C TYR A 117 -0.40 7.42 13.15
N GLY A 118 -1.17 7.51 14.24
CA GLY A 118 -2.06 6.47 14.68
C GLY A 118 -3.53 6.86 14.54
N PRO A 119 -4.45 5.95 14.96
CA PRO A 119 -5.91 6.14 14.81
C PRO A 119 -6.43 7.45 15.40
N GLN A 120 -5.84 7.92 16.51
CA GLN A 120 -6.29 9.13 17.19
C GLN A 120 -5.82 10.40 16.47
N ASP A 121 -4.61 10.39 15.92
CA ASP A 121 -4.06 11.49 15.12
C ASP A 121 -4.91 11.66 13.86
N LEU A 122 -5.17 10.58 13.14
CA LEU A 122 -6.01 10.57 11.94
C LEU A 122 -7.45 10.96 12.24
N ALA A 123 -8.06 10.40 13.30
CA ALA A 123 -9.43 10.76 13.67
C ALA A 123 -9.56 12.27 13.97
N LYS A 124 -8.54 12.87 14.57
CA LYS A 124 -8.50 14.32 14.81
C LYS A 124 -8.37 15.11 13.52
N ALA A 125 -7.45 14.71 12.65
CA ALA A 125 -7.17 15.42 11.39
C ALA A 125 -8.40 15.41 10.44
N TYR A 126 -9.11 14.28 10.39
CA TYR A 126 -10.30 14.12 9.55
C TYR A 126 -11.62 14.49 10.25
N GLY A 127 -11.58 15.06 11.46
CA GLY A 127 -12.78 15.46 12.19
C GLY A 127 -13.76 14.30 12.50
N LEU A 128 -13.23 13.07 12.68
CA LEU A 128 -14.06 11.89 12.86
C LEU A 128 -14.68 11.82 14.27
N PRO A 129 -15.89 11.27 14.42
CA PRO A 129 -16.46 11.00 15.72
C PRO A 129 -15.54 10.13 16.58
N ALA A 130 -15.42 10.40 17.87
CA ALA A 130 -14.55 9.66 18.79
C ALA A 130 -14.90 8.15 18.87
N LYS A 131 -16.14 7.77 18.57
CA LYS A 131 -16.62 6.39 18.63
C LYS A 131 -17.09 5.91 17.26
N SER A 132 -16.61 4.75 16.84
CA SER A 132 -17.21 3.97 15.77
C SER A 132 -18.24 3.00 16.36
N LYS A 133 -19.28 2.70 15.60
CA LYS A 133 -20.30 1.69 15.94
C LYS A 133 -20.51 0.70 14.81
N SER A 134 -19.88 0.92 13.67
CA SER A 134 -20.04 0.07 12.50
C SER A 134 -19.36 -1.27 12.73
N THR A 135 -20.02 -2.34 12.35
CA THR A 135 -19.47 -3.71 12.27
C THR A 135 -19.45 -4.18 10.81
N ALA A 136 -19.47 -3.24 9.87
CA ALA A 136 -19.33 -3.56 8.46
C ALA A 136 -17.96 -4.21 8.18
N THR A 137 -17.86 -4.99 7.12
CA THR A 137 -16.62 -5.65 6.75
C THR A 137 -15.86 -4.80 5.72
N VAL A 138 -14.62 -4.47 6.02
CA VAL A 138 -13.64 -3.91 5.08
C VAL A 138 -12.78 -5.05 4.57
N ALA A 139 -12.76 -5.25 3.27
CA ALA A 139 -11.84 -6.20 2.64
C ALA A 139 -10.59 -5.47 2.14
N ILE A 140 -9.46 -6.07 2.38
CA ILE A 140 -8.14 -5.70 1.87
C ILE A 140 -7.72 -6.78 0.88
N ILE A 141 -7.28 -6.40 -0.30
CA ILE A 141 -6.85 -7.34 -1.32
C ILE A 141 -5.39 -7.07 -1.64
N ASP A 142 -4.52 -8.00 -1.23
CA ASP A 142 -3.08 -7.91 -1.40
C ASP A 142 -2.51 -9.14 -2.10
N ALA A 143 -1.30 -9.02 -2.63
CA ALA A 143 -0.57 -10.14 -3.18
C ALA A 143 0.25 -10.86 -2.09
N GLY A 144 0.48 -12.16 -2.26
CA GLY A 144 1.27 -12.95 -1.31
C GLY A 144 0.54 -13.31 -0.02
N VAL A 145 1.30 -13.71 0.98
CA VAL A 145 0.81 -14.11 2.31
C VAL A 145 1.74 -13.60 3.39
N ASP A 146 1.20 -12.87 4.34
CA ASP A 146 1.87 -12.57 5.60
C ASP A 146 1.44 -13.59 6.67
N ALA A 147 2.40 -14.41 7.12
CA ALA A 147 2.13 -15.44 8.13
C ALA A 147 1.95 -14.88 9.56
N ASN A 148 2.42 -13.67 9.81
CA ASN A 148 2.35 -13.02 11.11
C ASN A 148 1.20 -12.00 11.23
N LEU A 149 0.49 -11.73 10.14
CA LEU A 149 -0.53 -10.68 10.02
C LEU A 149 -1.51 -10.61 11.21
N ALA A 150 -2.02 -11.76 11.66
CA ALA A 150 -2.98 -11.79 12.77
C ALA A 150 -2.35 -11.38 14.10
N SER A 151 -1.07 -11.73 14.35
CA SER A 151 -0.34 -11.33 15.54
C SER A 151 0.06 -9.87 15.51
N ASP A 152 0.45 -9.39 14.35
CA ASP A 152 0.93 -8.04 14.12
C ASP A 152 -0.22 -7.03 14.20
N LEU A 153 -1.35 -7.33 13.57
CA LEU A 153 -2.58 -6.57 13.77
C LEU A 153 -3.01 -6.52 15.25
N ALA A 154 -2.88 -7.63 15.99
CA ALA A 154 -3.20 -7.65 17.41
C ALA A 154 -2.26 -6.74 18.23
N ALA A 155 -0.96 -6.73 17.91
CA ALA A 155 0.04 -5.84 18.53
C ALA A 155 -0.26 -4.37 18.22
N TYR A 156 -0.52 -4.03 16.94
CA TYR A 156 -0.91 -2.69 16.53
C TYR A 156 -2.16 -2.21 17.30
N ARG A 157 -3.24 -3.01 17.28
CA ARG A 157 -4.49 -2.63 17.91
C ARG A 157 -4.36 -2.47 19.41
N ALA A 158 -3.56 -3.34 20.07
CA ALA A 158 -3.28 -3.22 21.50
C ALA A 158 -2.50 -1.94 21.83
N ALA A 159 -1.49 -1.57 21.03
CA ALA A 159 -0.69 -0.37 21.23
C ALA A 159 -1.50 0.91 21.16
N PHE A 160 -2.53 0.95 20.30
CA PHE A 160 -3.41 2.11 20.15
C PHE A 160 -4.71 2.01 20.96
N GLY A 161 -4.90 0.96 21.77
CA GLY A 161 -6.10 0.76 22.60
C GLY A 161 -7.38 0.53 21.78
N LEU A 162 -7.24 -0.02 20.57
CA LEU A 162 -8.38 -0.41 19.74
C LEU A 162 -9.00 -1.73 20.25
N PRO A 163 -10.29 -1.98 19.97
CA PRO A 163 -10.90 -3.29 20.27
C PRO A 163 -10.12 -4.43 19.61
N ALA A 164 -9.96 -5.56 20.29
CA ALA A 164 -9.34 -6.74 19.70
C ALA A 164 -10.09 -7.18 18.42
N CYS A 165 -9.32 -7.58 17.42
CA CYS A 165 -9.84 -8.09 16.15
C CYS A 165 -8.95 -9.25 15.70
N ASP A 166 -9.41 -10.46 15.93
CA ASP A 166 -8.66 -11.69 15.66
C ASP A 166 -9.51 -12.72 14.91
N THR A 167 -8.87 -13.77 14.48
CA THR A 167 -9.53 -14.85 13.73
C THR A 167 -10.47 -15.70 14.61
N ALA A 168 -10.23 -15.75 15.91
CA ALA A 168 -11.05 -16.54 16.84
C ALA A 168 -12.41 -15.87 17.09
N SER A 169 -12.45 -14.55 17.16
CA SER A 169 -13.68 -13.76 17.27
C SER A 169 -14.46 -13.65 15.96
N GLY A 170 -13.81 -13.96 14.83
CA GLY A 170 -14.36 -13.73 13.50
C GLY A 170 -14.30 -12.26 13.05
N CYS A 171 -13.67 -11.39 13.84
CA CYS A 171 -13.43 -10.01 13.44
C CYS A 171 -12.41 -9.93 12.29
N LEU A 172 -11.32 -10.70 12.34
CA LEU A 172 -10.39 -10.90 11.24
C LEU A 172 -10.69 -12.20 10.50
N THR A 173 -10.79 -12.14 9.19
CA THR A 173 -10.94 -13.32 8.32
C THR A 173 -9.84 -13.28 7.26
N LEU A 174 -9.16 -14.43 7.05
CA LEU A 174 -8.10 -14.59 6.07
C LEU A 174 -8.56 -15.59 4.99
N LYS A 175 -8.51 -15.18 3.72
CA LYS A 175 -8.93 -16.01 2.58
C LYS A 175 -7.96 -15.84 1.41
N ASN A 176 -7.95 -16.82 0.50
CA ASN A 176 -7.39 -16.62 -0.81
C ASN A 176 -8.42 -15.99 -1.77
N TYR A 177 -7.98 -15.55 -2.94
CA TYR A 177 -8.81 -14.89 -3.96
C TYR A 177 -9.98 -15.73 -4.51
N THR A 178 -9.98 -17.05 -4.29
CA THR A 178 -11.10 -17.93 -4.65
C THR A 178 -12.05 -18.25 -3.50
N GLY A 179 -11.80 -17.65 -2.31
CA GLY A 179 -12.61 -17.81 -1.10
C GLY A 179 -12.21 -18.98 -0.21
N GLY A 180 -11.18 -19.74 -0.57
CA GLY A 180 -10.60 -20.82 0.22
C GLY A 180 -9.63 -20.32 1.29
N LYS A 181 -8.91 -21.28 1.89
CA LYS A 181 -7.81 -20.97 2.82
C LYS A 181 -6.65 -20.33 2.05
N GLN A 182 -5.96 -19.40 2.70
CA GLN A 182 -4.69 -18.86 2.18
C GLN A 182 -3.69 -19.99 1.88
N PRO A 183 -2.84 -19.85 0.87
CA PRO A 183 -1.75 -20.77 0.62
C PRO A 183 -0.76 -20.77 1.79
N ALA A 184 0.13 -21.75 1.81
CA ALA A 184 1.22 -21.72 2.78
C ALA A 184 2.22 -20.63 2.36
N PRO A 185 2.75 -19.86 3.35
CA PRO A 185 3.71 -18.80 3.05
C PRO A 185 5.02 -19.39 2.53
N GLN A 186 5.72 -18.64 1.70
CA GLN A 186 7.06 -18.95 1.21
C GLN A 186 8.06 -18.86 2.37
N LYS A 187 8.98 -19.82 2.45
CA LYS A 187 9.95 -19.88 3.56
C LYS A 187 11.39 -19.59 3.14
N SER A 188 11.66 -19.48 1.87
CA SER A 188 12.99 -19.23 1.33
C SER A 188 12.93 -18.90 -0.16
N GLY A 189 14.01 -18.35 -0.68
CA GLY A 189 14.16 -17.99 -2.09
C GLY A 189 13.50 -16.67 -2.48
N PRO A 190 13.44 -16.34 -3.77
CA PRO A 190 12.91 -15.06 -4.24
C PRO A 190 11.46 -14.78 -3.79
N GLY A 191 10.61 -15.79 -3.77
CA GLY A 191 9.23 -15.66 -3.33
C GLY A 191 9.12 -15.27 -1.84
N ALA A 192 10.02 -15.75 -0.98
CA ALA A 192 10.04 -15.35 0.44
C ALA A 192 10.47 -13.89 0.62
N ALA A 193 11.44 -13.42 -0.15
CA ALA A 193 11.85 -12.02 -0.11
C ALA A 193 10.72 -11.09 -0.55
N LEU A 194 9.99 -11.52 -1.57
CA LEU A 194 8.86 -10.77 -2.06
C LEU A 194 7.68 -10.76 -1.08
N GLU A 195 7.37 -11.89 -0.46
CA GLU A 195 6.33 -11.95 0.60
C GLU A 195 6.72 -11.09 1.81
N GLU A 196 8.02 -10.97 2.14
CA GLU A 196 8.51 -10.08 3.20
C GLU A 196 8.25 -8.60 2.86
N ASP A 197 8.55 -8.19 1.64
CA ASP A 197 8.26 -6.83 1.19
C ASP A 197 6.73 -6.55 1.17
N VAL A 198 5.94 -7.51 0.68
CA VAL A 198 4.48 -7.39 0.60
C VAL A 198 3.81 -7.44 1.98
N ALA A 199 4.40 -8.10 2.98
CA ALA A 199 3.84 -8.16 4.33
C ALA A 199 3.72 -6.77 4.96
N VAL A 200 4.69 -5.90 4.74
CA VAL A 200 4.63 -4.49 5.17
C VAL A 200 3.42 -3.76 4.54
N GLU A 201 3.14 -4.03 3.25
CA GLU A 201 1.97 -3.48 2.56
C GLU A 201 0.67 -3.97 3.21
N THR A 202 0.55 -5.29 3.41
CA THR A 202 -0.66 -5.89 4.00
C THR A 202 -0.89 -5.41 5.43
N SER A 203 0.18 -5.28 6.24
CA SER A 203 0.11 -4.71 7.58
C SER A 203 -0.32 -3.24 7.56
N LEU A 204 0.23 -2.41 6.66
CA LEU A 204 -0.18 -1.03 6.46
C LEU A 204 -1.68 -0.93 6.16
N ASP A 205 -2.17 -1.75 5.23
CA ASP A 205 -3.55 -1.69 4.75
C ASP A 205 -4.55 -2.04 5.88
N LEU A 206 -4.26 -3.10 6.66
CA LEU A 206 -5.11 -3.48 7.79
C LEU A 206 -5.04 -2.45 8.93
N ASP A 207 -3.87 -1.88 9.18
CA ASP A 207 -3.67 -0.87 10.20
C ASP A 207 -4.41 0.44 9.84
N ALA A 208 -4.33 0.87 8.58
CA ALA A 208 -5.05 2.03 8.07
C ALA A 208 -6.57 1.82 8.12
N ALA A 209 -7.07 0.66 7.70
CA ALA A 209 -8.48 0.30 7.80
C ALA A 209 -8.95 0.25 9.27
N SER A 210 -8.11 -0.27 10.19
CA SER A 210 -8.37 -0.28 11.64
C SER A 210 -8.43 1.13 12.21
N ALA A 211 -7.55 2.02 11.76
CA ALA A 211 -7.54 3.42 12.19
C ALA A 211 -8.81 4.16 11.76
N ALA A 212 -9.24 3.94 10.51
CA ALA A 212 -10.45 4.54 9.96
C ALA A 212 -11.73 4.00 10.64
N CYS A 213 -11.83 2.69 10.81
CA CYS A 213 -12.99 2.00 11.39
C CYS A 213 -12.59 1.01 12.50
N PRO A 214 -12.37 1.47 13.74
CA PRO A 214 -11.90 0.63 14.84
C PRO A 214 -12.78 -0.57 15.21
N THR A 215 -14.05 -0.54 14.84
CA THR A 215 -15.03 -1.60 15.18
C THR A 215 -15.48 -2.41 13.97
N CYS A 216 -14.97 -2.11 12.78
CA CYS A 216 -15.25 -2.88 11.58
C CYS A 216 -14.59 -4.26 11.63
N HIS A 217 -15.20 -5.23 10.95
CA HIS A 217 -14.55 -6.50 10.66
C HIS A 217 -13.56 -6.30 9.51
N LEU A 218 -12.51 -7.09 9.53
CA LEU A 218 -11.45 -7.07 8.51
C LEU A 218 -11.42 -8.41 7.77
N LEU A 219 -11.34 -8.35 6.47
CA LEU A 219 -11.20 -9.50 5.59
C LEU A 219 -9.98 -9.29 4.69
N GLU A 220 -8.90 -9.99 4.95
CA GLU A 220 -7.77 -10.01 4.05
C GLU A 220 -7.93 -11.12 3.01
N ILE A 221 -7.67 -10.78 1.75
CA ILE A 221 -7.73 -11.71 0.63
C ILE A 221 -6.41 -11.69 -0.13
N SER A 222 -5.67 -12.79 -0.01
CA SER A 222 -4.42 -12.96 -0.74
C SER A 222 -4.67 -13.35 -2.20
N VAL A 223 -4.03 -12.61 -3.10
CA VAL A 223 -3.91 -12.93 -4.53
C VAL A 223 -2.56 -13.60 -4.77
N PRO A 224 -2.46 -14.63 -5.62
CA PRO A 224 -1.18 -15.26 -5.88
C PRO A 224 -0.21 -14.28 -6.49
N TRP A 225 1.00 -14.24 -5.94
CA TRP A 225 2.14 -13.67 -6.62
C TRP A 225 2.68 -14.69 -7.61
N GLN A 226 2.91 -14.29 -8.83
CA GLN A 226 3.48 -15.16 -9.87
C GLN A 226 4.93 -14.74 -10.10
N ASP A 227 5.85 -15.68 -9.89
CA ASP A 227 7.27 -15.48 -10.18
C ASP A 227 7.49 -15.42 -11.69
N GLY A 228 7.43 -14.25 -12.29
CA GLY A 228 7.71 -14.03 -13.69
C GLY A 228 8.70 -12.88 -13.90
N GLU A 229 9.60 -13.01 -14.85
CA GLU A 229 10.48 -11.92 -15.28
C GLU A 229 9.73 -10.83 -16.08
N ASP A 230 8.43 -11.05 -16.34
CA ASP A 230 7.58 -10.16 -17.11
C ASP A 230 6.65 -9.35 -16.20
N ASP A 231 6.30 -8.14 -16.61
CA ASP A 231 5.42 -7.18 -15.91
C ASP A 231 3.97 -7.67 -15.61
N ASN A 232 3.71 -8.98 -15.75
CA ASN A 232 2.41 -9.63 -15.63
C ASN A 232 2.26 -10.52 -14.39
N ASP A 233 3.09 -10.33 -13.37
CA ASP A 233 3.23 -11.27 -12.25
C ASP A 233 2.00 -11.40 -11.35
N VAL A 234 1.07 -10.46 -11.40
CA VAL A 234 -0.24 -10.61 -10.77
C VAL A 234 -1.32 -10.30 -11.80
N SER A 235 -2.26 -11.21 -11.96
CA SER A 235 -3.32 -11.08 -12.95
C SER A 235 -4.39 -10.08 -12.51
N THR A 236 -4.73 -9.09 -13.35
CA THR A 236 -5.90 -8.23 -13.13
C THR A 236 -7.19 -9.04 -12.96
N GLY A 237 -7.25 -10.24 -13.56
CA GLY A 237 -8.34 -11.19 -13.40
C GLY A 237 -8.42 -11.79 -12.00
N ASP A 238 -7.29 -12.04 -11.35
CA ASP A 238 -7.24 -12.59 -10.00
C ASP A 238 -7.64 -11.53 -8.96
N PHE A 239 -7.20 -10.28 -9.12
CA PHE A 239 -7.72 -9.16 -8.31
C PHE A 239 -9.22 -8.97 -8.48
N ALA A 240 -9.72 -8.98 -9.71
CA ALA A 240 -11.15 -8.90 -9.98
C ALA A 240 -11.92 -10.05 -9.31
N LYS A 241 -11.37 -11.27 -9.37
CA LYS A 241 -11.93 -12.44 -8.69
C LYS A 241 -11.91 -12.30 -7.17
N ALA A 242 -10.85 -11.70 -6.61
CA ALA A 242 -10.74 -11.39 -5.19
C ALA A 242 -11.84 -10.41 -4.75
N VAL A 243 -12.16 -9.39 -5.55
CA VAL A 243 -13.30 -8.48 -5.28
C VAL A 243 -14.62 -9.24 -5.23
N ASP A 244 -14.90 -10.12 -6.20
CA ASP A 244 -16.12 -10.96 -6.16
C ASP A 244 -16.14 -11.82 -4.89
N THR A 245 -15.00 -12.35 -4.48
CA THR A 245 -14.85 -13.14 -3.27
C THR A 245 -15.11 -12.31 -2.01
N ALA A 246 -14.57 -11.09 -1.95
CA ALA A 246 -14.82 -10.14 -0.86
C ALA A 246 -16.31 -9.83 -0.71
N VAL A 247 -16.96 -9.52 -1.82
CA VAL A 247 -18.41 -9.22 -1.85
C VAL A 247 -19.23 -10.44 -1.44
N ALA A 248 -18.89 -11.63 -1.95
CA ALA A 248 -19.56 -12.87 -1.54
C ALA A 248 -19.35 -13.21 -0.07
N ALA A 249 -18.25 -12.77 0.54
CA ALA A 249 -17.99 -12.88 1.97
C ALA A 249 -18.63 -11.79 2.83
N GLY A 250 -19.36 -10.85 2.21
CA GLY A 250 -20.11 -9.80 2.90
C GLY A 250 -19.34 -8.48 3.08
N ALA A 251 -18.25 -8.27 2.35
CA ALA A 251 -17.55 -7.00 2.37
C ALA A 251 -18.45 -5.86 1.88
N SER A 252 -18.39 -4.76 2.58
CA SER A 252 -19.12 -3.52 2.28
C SER A 252 -18.21 -2.45 1.68
N ALA A 253 -16.92 -2.56 1.94
CA ALA A 253 -15.88 -1.78 1.31
C ALA A 253 -14.71 -2.70 0.98
N VAL A 254 -14.03 -2.40 -0.12
CA VAL A 254 -12.86 -3.14 -0.63
C VAL A 254 -11.77 -2.15 -0.94
N SER A 255 -10.55 -2.39 -0.47
CA SER A 255 -9.35 -1.63 -0.83
C SER A 255 -8.40 -2.45 -1.66
N ILE A 256 -7.76 -1.81 -2.63
CA ILE A 256 -6.73 -2.38 -3.49
C ILE A 256 -5.58 -1.37 -3.55
N SER A 257 -4.46 -1.72 -2.94
CA SER A 257 -3.27 -0.88 -2.83
C SER A 257 -2.21 -1.19 -3.89
N TYR A 258 -2.61 -1.80 -4.98
CA TYR A 258 -1.76 -2.17 -6.10
C TYR A 258 -2.06 -1.36 -7.34
N GLY A 259 -1.00 -1.01 -8.08
CA GLY A 259 -1.10 -0.29 -9.33
C GLY A 259 -0.41 -1.01 -10.48
N TYR A 260 -1.15 -1.19 -11.58
CA TYR A 260 -0.59 -1.64 -12.86
C TYR A 260 -0.52 -0.48 -13.80
N THR A 261 0.67 -0.20 -14.31
CA THR A 261 0.89 0.78 -15.38
C THR A 261 0.81 0.14 -16.77
N ALA A 262 0.59 -1.19 -16.82
CA ALA A 262 0.55 -1.92 -18.07
C ALA A 262 -0.74 -1.64 -18.87
N ASP A 263 -0.65 -1.86 -20.16
CA ASP A 263 -1.73 -1.79 -21.13
C ASP A 263 -2.99 -2.54 -20.63
N VAL A 264 -3.87 -1.78 -19.99
CA VAL A 264 -5.12 -2.30 -19.40
C VAL A 264 -6.16 -2.68 -20.45
N THR A 265 -5.84 -2.51 -21.74
CA THR A 265 -6.71 -2.97 -22.85
C THR A 265 -6.98 -4.46 -22.79
N ASN A 266 -6.14 -5.21 -22.06
CA ASN A 266 -6.32 -6.64 -21.80
C ASN A 266 -7.28 -6.97 -20.64
N THR A 267 -7.77 -5.96 -19.89
CA THR A 267 -8.74 -6.21 -18.82
C THR A 267 -10.04 -6.74 -19.42
N SER A 268 -10.40 -7.97 -19.11
CA SER A 268 -11.60 -8.59 -19.65
C SER A 268 -12.88 -7.88 -19.21
N GLY A 269 -13.91 -7.92 -20.04
CA GLY A 269 -15.22 -7.39 -19.65
C GLY A 269 -15.84 -8.07 -18.41
N ALA A 270 -15.39 -9.29 -18.06
CA ALA A 270 -15.75 -9.96 -16.82
C ALA A 270 -15.04 -9.29 -15.62
N SER A 271 -13.74 -9.04 -15.71
CA SER A 271 -12.98 -8.34 -14.66
C SER A 271 -13.53 -6.93 -14.40
N LEU A 272 -13.93 -6.19 -15.43
CA LEU A 272 -14.57 -4.89 -15.28
C LEU A 272 -15.92 -4.96 -14.52
N LYS A 273 -16.67 -6.06 -14.66
CA LYS A 273 -17.92 -6.27 -13.89
C LYS A 273 -17.65 -6.56 -12.42
N SER A 274 -16.63 -7.33 -12.13
CA SER A 274 -16.22 -7.65 -10.76
C SER A 274 -15.75 -6.42 -9.96
N LEU A 275 -15.32 -5.37 -10.66
CA LEU A 275 -14.95 -4.09 -10.04
C LEU A 275 -16.12 -3.10 -9.99
N ARG A 276 -17.37 -3.60 -10.03
CA ARG A 276 -18.59 -2.78 -9.99
C ARG A 276 -19.71 -3.50 -9.26
N HIS A 277 -19.80 -3.29 -7.97
CA HIS A 277 -20.84 -3.84 -7.11
C HIS A 277 -21.71 -2.74 -6.52
N LYS A 278 -23.04 -2.86 -6.65
CA LYS A 278 -23.95 -1.92 -6.02
C LYS A 278 -23.91 -2.08 -4.50
N GLY A 279 -23.74 -0.97 -3.79
CA GLY A 279 -23.72 -0.97 -2.35
C GLY A 279 -22.39 -1.44 -1.75
N VAL A 280 -21.33 -1.53 -2.56
CA VAL A 280 -19.98 -1.82 -2.11
C VAL A 280 -19.07 -0.70 -2.59
N ALA A 281 -18.33 -0.09 -1.69
CA ALA A 281 -17.28 0.85 -2.02
C ALA A 281 -16.04 0.07 -2.47
N ILE A 282 -15.48 0.42 -3.62
CA ILE A 282 -14.19 -0.12 -4.08
C ILE A 282 -13.25 1.05 -4.21
N THR A 283 -12.20 1.07 -3.42
CA THR A 283 -11.15 2.09 -3.43
C THR A 283 -9.86 1.50 -3.98
N ALA A 284 -9.07 2.33 -4.66
CA ALA A 284 -7.74 1.93 -5.11
C ALA A 284 -6.78 3.12 -5.05
N SER A 285 -5.54 2.83 -4.73
CA SER A 285 -4.44 3.79 -4.74
C SER A 285 -4.16 4.32 -6.15
N THR A 286 -3.83 5.60 -6.29
CA THR A 286 -3.46 6.19 -7.58
C THR A 286 -2.01 5.94 -7.97
N GLY A 287 -1.22 5.36 -7.06
CA GLY A 287 0.20 5.11 -7.24
C GLY A 287 1.08 6.22 -6.69
N ASP A 288 2.39 5.92 -6.62
CA ASP A 288 3.41 6.71 -5.94
C ASP A 288 4.50 7.22 -6.89
N SER A 289 4.15 7.41 -8.16
CA SER A 289 5.10 7.84 -9.20
C SER A 289 4.83 9.26 -9.73
N GLY A 290 4.02 10.03 -9.01
CA GLY A 290 3.69 11.40 -9.38
C GLY A 290 2.91 11.49 -10.68
N PHE A 291 3.02 12.62 -11.35
CA PHE A 291 2.29 12.95 -12.57
C PHE A 291 2.63 12.05 -13.79
N ASN A 292 3.73 11.40 -13.83
CA ASN A 292 4.21 10.45 -14.86
C ASN A 292 3.71 10.71 -16.31
N GLY A 293 3.65 11.97 -16.72
CA GLY A 293 3.21 12.38 -18.06
C GLY A 293 1.70 12.51 -18.23
N GLY A 294 0.90 12.27 -17.22
CA GLY A 294 -0.54 12.55 -17.15
C GLY A 294 -1.44 11.78 -18.11
N ILE A 295 -0.92 10.77 -18.78
CA ILE A 295 -1.67 10.00 -19.78
C ILE A 295 -2.17 8.68 -19.21
N HIS A 296 -1.61 8.24 -18.08
CA HIS A 296 -1.80 6.90 -17.62
C HIS A 296 -1.99 6.83 -16.11
N GLN A 297 -3.02 6.13 -15.70
CA GLN A 297 -3.34 5.87 -14.31
C GLN A 297 -3.13 4.41 -13.97
N ALA A 298 -2.81 4.16 -12.70
CA ALA A 298 -2.69 2.81 -12.21
C ALA A 298 -4.05 2.07 -12.25
N TRP A 299 -4.09 0.87 -12.82
CA TRP A 299 -5.22 -0.03 -12.64
C TRP A 299 -5.22 -0.55 -11.20
N PRO A 300 -6.37 -0.63 -10.48
CA PRO A 300 -7.72 -0.39 -10.98
C PRO A 300 -8.27 1.02 -10.71
N SER A 301 -7.48 1.96 -10.20
CA SER A 301 -7.95 3.33 -9.90
C SER A 301 -8.38 4.10 -11.15
N ASN A 302 -7.89 3.70 -12.33
CA ASN A 302 -8.31 4.25 -13.61
C ASN A 302 -9.73 3.84 -14.06
N LEU A 303 -10.40 2.93 -13.35
CA LEU A 303 -11.75 2.49 -13.71
C LEU A 303 -12.81 3.46 -13.22
N PRO A 304 -13.86 3.75 -14.03
CA PRO A 304 -14.90 4.69 -13.65
C PRO A 304 -15.81 4.22 -12.51
N SER A 305 -15.72 2.94 -12.11
CA SER A 305 -16.47 2.35 -11.00
C SER A 305 -15.69 2.28 -9.69
N VAL A 306 -14.40 2.54 -9.73
CA VAL A 306 -13.48 2.46 -8.58
C VAL A 306 -13.19 3.87 -8.10
N THR A 307 -13.20 4.09 -6.80
CA THR A 307 -12.78 5.36 -6.20
C THR A 307 -11.26 5.44 -6.19
N ALA A 308 -10.72 6.34 -6.99
CA ALA A 308 -9.28 6.60 -7.07
C ALA A 308 -8.85 7.49 -5.88
N VAL A 309 -7.98 6.96 -5.04
CA VAL A 309 -7.54 7.65 -3.83
C VAL A 309 -6.12 8.16 -4.03
N GLY A 310 -5.99 9.49 -4.07
CA GLY A 310 -4.72 10.21 -4.13
C GLY A 310 -4.09 10.42 -2.76
N GLY A 311 -3.07 11.26 -2.71
CA GLY A 311 -2.25 11.44 -1.52
C GLY A 311 -1.99 12.88 -1.14
N VAL A 312 -1.94 13.12 0.16
CA VAL A 312 -1.53 14.40 0.74
C VAL A 312 -0.39 14.22 1.74
N THR A 313 0.38 15.28 1.95
CA THR A 313 1.21 15.50 3.13
C THR A 313 0.33 16.14 4.20
N LEU A 314 0.27 15.54 5.39
CA LEU A 314 -0.66 15.92 6.46
C LEU A 314 0.09 16.40 7.72
N PRO A 315 0.67 17.60 7.78
CA PRO A 315 1.31 18.10 8.98
C PRO A 315 0.27 18.34 10.08
N ALA A 316 0.65 18.12 11.34
CA ALA A 316 -0.25 18.33 12.48
C ALA A 316 -0.62 19.80 12.69
N ASP A 317 0.29 20.70 12.32
CA ASP A 317 0.14 22.13 12.42
C ASP A 317 0.28 22.76 11.02
N GLY A 318 -0.84 23.16 10.43
CA GLY A 318 -0.87 23.76 9.11
C GLY A 318 -1.84 23.07 8.14
N PRO A 319 -1.98 23.62 6.94
CA PRO A 319 -2.81 22.99 5.91
C PRO A 319 -2.12 21.76 5.32
N ALA A 320 -2.92 20.78 4.94
CA ALA A 320 -2.44 19.69 4.10
C ALA A 320 -2.06 20.20 2.70
N THR A 321 -1.11 19.54 2.08
CA THR A 321 -0.69 19.80 0.70
C THR A 321 -0.72 18.51 -0.12
N GLY A 322 -0.94 18.62 -1.42
CA GLY A 322 -0.82 17.45 -2.32
C GLY A 322 0.59 16.85 -2.21
N TRP A 323 0.63 15.53 -2.03
CA TRP A 323 1.91 14.83 -1.92
C TRP A 323 2.59 14.73 -3.29
N TRP A 324 3.88 15.02 -3.34
CA TRP A 324 4.66 15.11 -4.58
C TRP A 324 4.69 13.79 -5.39
N ALA A 325 4.53 12.64 -4.74
CA ALA A 325 4.53 11.33 -5.41
C ALA A 325 3.12 10.80 -5.71
N ALA A 326 2.05 11.46 -5.27
CA ALA A 326 0.69 11.00 -5.55
C ALA A 326 0.42 10.91 -7.06
N GLY A 327 -0.07 9.76 -7.51
CA GLY A 327 -0.38 9.52 -8.92
C GLY A 327 -1.55 10.36 -9.40
N SER A 328 -1.43 10.92 -10.60
CA SER A 328 -2.50 11.71 -11.24
C SER A 328 -2.46 11.59 -12.75
N GLY A 329 -3.56 11.95 -13.40
CA GLY A 329 -3.62 12.01 -14.86
C GLY A 329 -4.97 11.63 -15.43
N CYS A 330 -5.03 11.61 -16.77
CA CYS A 330 -6.19 11.21 -17.54
C CYS A 330 -6.01 9.79 -18.08
N GLU A 331 -7.05 8.99 -17.99
CA GLU A 331 -7.10 7.68 -18.63
C GLU A 331 -7.78 7.81 -19.99
N THR A 332 -7.17 7.30 -21.04
CA THR A 332 -7.72 7.44 -22.40
C THR A 332 -8.63 6.29 -22.80
N ASP A 333 -8.54 5.14 -22.16
CA ASP A 333 -9.30 3.94 -22.52
C ASP A 333 -10.66 3.87 -21.83
N PHE A 334 -10.86 4.65 -20.77
CA PHE A 334 -12.11 4.68 -20.02
C PHE A 334 -12.77 6.05 -20.02
N THR A 335 -14.10 6.04 -20.09
CA THR A 335 -14.90 7.25 -19.96
C THR A 335 -14.90 7.77 -18.53
N ALA A 336 -15.14 9.06 -18.38
CA ALA A 336 -15.29 9.73 -17.10
C ALA A 336 -16.23 8.96 -16.16
N ALA A 337 -15.91 8.93 -14.89
CA ALA A 337 -16.80 8.40 -13.87
C ALA A 337 -18.09 9.25 -13.78
N THR A 338 -19.18 8.61 -13.41
CA THR A 338 -20.45 9.33 -13.21
C THR A 338 -20.27 10.39 -12.14
N GLY A 339 -20.75 11.59 -12.41
CA GLY A 339 -20.71 12.70 -11.45
C GLY A 339 -19.37 13.43 -11.37
N GLN A 340 -18.35 13.04 -12.14
CA GLN A 340 -17.09 13.79 -12.15
C GLN A 340 -17.34 15.29 -12.40
N PRO A 341 -16.66 16.19 -11.65
CA PRO A 341 -16.82 17.63 -11.78
C PRO A 341 -16.50 18.17 -13.18
N ALA A 342 -17.05 19.30 -13.54
CA ALA A 342 -16.75 19.97 -14.82
C ALA A 342 -15.24 20.29 -14.98
N ALA A 343 -14.51 20.48 -13.88
CA ALA A 343 -13.06 20.65 -13.90
C ALA A 343 -12.34 19.44 -14.49
N VAL A 344 -12.81 18.23 -14.23
CA VAL A 344 -12.30 16.99 -14.86
C VAL A 344 -12.52 17.01 -16.35
N THR A 345 -13.73 17.39 -16.81
CA THR A 345 -14.02 17.52 -18.24
C THR A 345 -13.11 18.56 -18.91
N ALA A 346 -12.82 19.64 -18.21
CA ALA A 346 -11.90 20.67 -18.72
C ALA A 346 -10.44 20.16 -18.79
N ALA A 347 -10.04 19.26 -17.92
CA ALA A 347 -8.69 18.69 -17.88
C ALA A 347 -8.53 17.47 -18.80
N CYS A 348 -9.47 16.54 -18.77
CA CYS A 348 -9.40 15.22 -19.41
C CYS A 348 -10.47 14.96 -20.48
N GLY A 349 -11.28 15.95 -20.85
CA GLY A 349 -12.38 15.75 -21.81
C GLY A 349 -13.43 14.78 -21.28
N HIS A 350 -13.70 13.72 -22.04
CA HIS A 350 -14.68 12.70 -21.66
C HIS A 350 -14.05 11.49 -20.96
N HIS A 351 -12.79 11.58 -20.62
CA HIS A 351 -12.02 10.48 -20.05
C HIS A 351 -12.04 10.48 -18.53
N ARG A 352 -11.77 9.32 -17.97
CA ARG A 352 -11.54 9.13 -16.54
C ARG A 352 -10.32 9.92 -16.09
N ALA A 353 -10.41 10.56 -14.93
CA ALA A 353 -9.27 11.21 -14.29
C ALA A 353 -9.11 10.70 -12.84
N ALA A 354 -7.91 10.62 -12.36
CA ALA A 354 -7.58 10.47 -10.95
C ALA A 354 -6.95 11.79 -10.45
N ALA A 355 -7.10 12.08 -9.13
CA ALA A 355 -7.80 11.34 -8.10
C ALA A 355 -9.28 11.75 -7.98
N ASP A 356 -10.09 10.96 -7.23
CA ASP A 356 -11.43 11.37 -6.82
C ASP A 356 -11.41 12.07 -5.45
N VAL A 357 -10.62 11.55 -4.53
CA VAL A 357 -10.46 11.97 -3.12
C VAL A 357 -9.04 11.64 -2.67
N SER A 358 -8.58 12.23 -1.58
CA SER A 358 -7.25 11.95 -1.05
C SER A 358 -7.25 11.75 0.47
N ALA A 359 -6.21 11.07 0.95
CA ALA A 359 -5.89 10.96 2.36
C ALA A 359 -4.37 11.05 2.56
N ASP A 360 -3.90 10.95 3.83
CA ASP A 360 -2.48 10.99 4.15
C ASP A 360 -1.71 9.88 3.43
N ALA A 361 -0.66 10.27 2.73
CA ALA A 361 0.16 9.38 1.91
C ALA A 361 1.65 9.67 2.02
N ASP A 362 2.04 10.88 2.44
CA ASP A 362 3.45 11.24 2.47
C ASP A 362 4.17 10.47 3.59
N PRO A 363 5.22 9.69 3.31
CA PRO A 363 6.04 9.08 4.37
C PRO A 363 6.57 10.08 5.40
N ALA A 364 6.70 11.36 5.04
CA ALA A 364 7.09 12.42 5.97
C ALA A 364 6.06 12.62 7.10
N THR A 365 4.79 12.33 6.82
CA THR A 365 3.66 12.34 7.77
C THR A 365 3.06 10.96 7.95
N GLY A 366 3.78 9.90 7.60
CA GLY A 366 3.30 8.54 7.45
C GLY A 366 2.70 7.89 8.70
N LEU A 367 2.04 6.79 8.49
CA LEU A 367 1.35 5.99 9.49
C LEU A 367 2.34 5.12 10.27
N ALA A 368 2.07 4.91 11.55
CA ALA A 368 2.74 3.86 12.31
C ALA A 368 2.22 2.49 11.85
N VAL A 369 3.13 1.59 11.52
CA VAL A 369 2.84 0.22 11.08
C VAL A 369 3.64 -0.76 11.92
N TYR A 370 3.06 -1.92 12.22
CA TYR A 370 3.74 -3.00 12.91
C TYR A 370 3.75 -4.26 12.06
N ASP A 371 4.94 -4.73 11.72
CA ASP A 371 5.16 -5.93 10.92
C ASP A 371 6.37 -6.72 11.42
N THR A 372 6.18 -8.02 11.61
CA THR A 372 7.24 -8.94 12.09
C THR A 372 7.52 -10.09 11.13
N TYR A 373 6.91 -10.09 9.95
CA TYR A 373 7.11 -11.18 8.99
C TYR A 373 8.38 -10.97 8.17
N ALA A 374 9.41 -11.74 8.46
CA ALA A 374 10.73 -11.63 7.85
C ALA A 374 11.29 -13.00 7.43
N PRO A 375 10.65 -13.71 6.47
CA PRO A 375 11.03 -15.06 6.07
C PRO A 375 12.36 -15.13 5.31
N SER A 376 12.80 -14.03 4.72
CA SER A 376 14.01 -13.95 3.90
C SER A 376 15.18 -13.34 4.67
N SER A 377 15.00 -12.18 5.29
CA SER A 377 16.04 -11.47 6.04
C SER A 377 16.26 -12.09 7.40
N GLY A 378 15.22 -12.59 8.04
CA GLY A 378 15.20 -13.00 9.44
C GLY A 378 15.24 -11.82 10.42
N GLU A 379 15.12 -10.59 9.92
CA GLU A 379 15.14 -9.35 10.70
C GLU A 379 13.81 -8.61 10.55
N PRO A 380 12.88 -8.76 11.51
CA PRO A 380 11.59 -8.09 11.49
C PRO A 380 11.73 -6.56 11.41
N VAL A 381 10.79 -5.91 10.76
CA VAL A 381 10.71 -4.45 10.73
C VAL A 381 10.23 -3.89 12.07
N ASP A 382 9.39 -4.63 12.81
CA ASP A 382 8.72 -4.17 14.04
C ASP A 382 7.93 -2.87 13.80
N TRP A 383 8.05 -1.88 14.69
CA TRP A 383 7.44 -0.57 14.46
C TRP A 383 8.23 0.23 13.44
N THR A 384 7.54 0.66 12.42
CA THR A 384 8.08 1.53 11.37
C THR A 384 7.10 2.63 10.98
N ILE A 385 7.48 3.44 10.00
CA ILE A 385 6.63 4.50 9.44
C ILE A 385 6.50 4.24 7.95
N VAL A 386 5.27 4.17 7.47
CA VAL A 386 4.95 3.89 6.07
C VAL A 386 3.97 4.94 5.55
N GLY A 387 4.19 5.40 4.34
CA GLY A 387 3.29 6.24 3.56
C GLY A 387 2.97 5.58 2.22
N GLY A 388 2.54 6.38 1.28
CA GLY A 388 2.09 5.96 -0.04
C GLY A 388 0.58 6.08 -0.20
N THR A 389 0.10 6.09 -1.42
CA THR A 389 -1.35 6.07 -1.68
C THR A 389 -2.00 4.76 -1.22
N SER A 390 -1.18 3.74 -0.89
CA SER A 390 -1.57 2.53 -0.18
C SER A 390 -2.06 2.80 1.26
N ALA A 391 -1.53 3.79 1.95
CA ALA A 391 -2.07 4.22 3.25
C ALA A 391 -3.45 4.86 3.08
N SER A 392 -3.64 5.63 2.01
CA SER A 392 -4.84 6.40 1.73
C SER A 392 -6.03 5.52 1.34
N ALA A 393 -5.84 4.55 0.45
CA ALA A 393 -6.94 3.76 -0.12
C ALA A 393 -7.70 2.94 0.93
N PRO A 394 -7.06 2.14 1.82
CA PRO A 394 -7.73 1.39 2.89
C PRO A 394 -8.34 2.32 3.94
N TYR A 395 -7.72 3.48 4.19
CA TYR A 395 -8.29 4.47 5.09
C TYR A 395 -9.64 4.97 4.57
N ILE A 396 -9.74 5.35 3.31
CA ILE A 396 -11.01 5.75 2.66
C ILE A 396 -12.02 4.60 2.63
N ALA A 397 -11.60 3.35 2.34
CA ALA A 397 -12.47 2.18 2.44
C ALA A 397 -13.06 2.03 3.85
N GLY A 398 -12.22 2.21 4.87
CA GLY A 398 -12.63 2.20 6.27
C GLY A 398 -13.63 3.30 6.61
N LEU A 399 -13.50 4.50 6.04
CA LEU A 399 -14.47 5.60 6.24
C LEU A 399 -15.83 5.26 5.64
N TYR A 400 -15.89 4.69 4.42
CA TYR A 400 -17.13 4.17 3.85
C TYR A 400 -17.81 3.14 4.77
N ALA A 401 -17.05 2.17 5.23
CA ALA A 401 -17.56 1.15 6.14
C ALA A 401 -18.03 1.74 7.49
N ARG A 402 -17.31 2.74 8.00
CA ARG A 402 -17.63 3.41 9.25
C ARG A 402 -18.91 4.26 9.17
N ALA A 403 -19.12 4.94 8.05
CA ALA A 403 -20.31 5.75 7.81
C ALA A 403 -21.60 4.91 7.72
N GLY A 404 -21.50 3.71 7.14
CA GLY A 404 -22.57 2.74 7.11
C GLY A 404 -23.69 3.01 6.11
N HIS A 405 -23.58 4.00 5.23
CA HIS A 405 -24.57 4.34 4.20
C HIS A 405 -24.36 3.53 2.91
N LEU A 406 -23.92 2.33 3.02
CA LEU A 406 -23.41 1.48 1.94
C LEU A 406 -24.40 1.21 0.81
N SER A 407 -25.70 1.12 1.11
CA SER A 407 -26.73 0.92 0.09
C SER A 407 -26.82 2.08 -0.95
N ALA A 408 -26.27 3.25 -0.60
CA ALA A 408 -26.25 4.43 -1.46
C ALA A 408 -24.98 4.52 -2.33
N VAL A 409 -23.97 3.67 -2.05
CA VAL A 409 -22.67 3.73 -2.75
C VAL A 409 -22.80 3.45 -4.24
N GLN A 410 -22.24 4.33 -5.05
CA GLN A 410 -22.25 4.32 -6.52
C GLN A 410 -20.84 4.59 -7.08
N GLY A 411 -19.81 3.95 -6.54
CA GLY A 411 -18.42 4.26 -6.86
C GLY A 411 -18.09 5.72 -6.50
N PRO A 412 -17.22 6.39 -7.24
CA PRO A 412 -16.81 7.76 -6.93
C PRO A 412 -17.96 8.79 -7.00
N ASN A 413 -19.07 8.49 -7.69
CA ASN A 413 -20.24 9.36 -7.72
C ASN A 413 -20.81 9.66 -6.33
N THR A 414 -20.65 8.75 -5.37
CA THR A 414 -21.04 8.98 -3.97
C THR A 414 -20.38 10.24 -3.43
N LEU A 415 -19.07 10.36 -3.61
CA LEU A 415 -18.29 11.50 -3.14
C LEU A 415 -18.67 12.79 -3.91
N TYR A 416 -18.85 12.69 -5.21
CA TYR A 416 -19.19 13.84 -6.07
C TYR A 416 -20.59 14.41 -5.81
N GLN A 417 -21.49 13.64 -5.19
CA GLN A 417 -22.81 14.10 -4.77
C GLN A 417 -22.83 14.67 -3.34
N ALA A 418 -21.76 14.48 -2.59
CA ALA A 418 -21.67 14.98 -1.23
C ALA A 418 -21.48 16.50 -1.20
N PRO A 419 -21.95 17.19 -0.15
CA PRO A 419 -21.70 18.61 0.02
C PRO A 419 -20.20 18.93 0.10
N ALA A 420 -19.78 20.03 -0.50
CA ALA A 420 -18.37 20.48 -0.41
C ALA A 420 -17.89 20.69 1.04
N SER A 421 -18.80 20.95 1.98
CA SER A 421 -18.49 21.08 3.41
C SER A 421 -18.01 19.77 4.06
N ASP A 422 -18.23 18.62 3.40
CA ASP A 422 -17.78 17.32 3.88
C ASP A 422 -16.34 17.01 3.44
N PHE A 423 -15.68 17.99 2.82
CA PHE A 423 -14.28 17.91 2.40
C PHE A 423 -13.50 19.14 2.84
N THR A 424 -12.22 18.93 3.08
CA THR A 424 -11.21 19.99 3.16
C THR A 424 -10.52 20.08 1.82
N ASP A 425 -10.72 21.19 1.11
CA ASP A 425 -10.07 21.46 -0.17
C ASP A 425 -8.57 21.66 0.02
N VAL A 426 -7.75 20.93 -0.75
CA VAL A 426 -6.28 20.97 -0.67
C VAL A 426 -5.76 21.80 -1.83
N THR A 427 -5.26 23.00 -1.52
CA THR A 427 -4.95 24.00 -2.56
C THR A 427 -3.46 24.25 -2.78
N GLY A 428 -2.59 23.47 -2.16
CA GLY A 428 -1.13 23.57 -2.30
C GLY A 428 -0.49 22.22 -2.60
N GLY A 429 0.69 22.23 -3.18
CA GLY A 429 1.44 21.03 -3.54
C GLY A 429 1.48 20.77 -5.05
N THR A 430 2.46 19.98 -5.48
CA THR A 430 2.64 19.56 -6.87
C THR A 430 3.28 18.18 -6.90
N ASN A 431 2.99 17.40 -7.93
CA ASN A 431 3.59 16.08 -8.16
C ASN A 431 4.43 16.04 -9.46
N GLU A 432 5.01 17.16 -9.82
CA GLU A 432 5.82 17.34 -11.05
C GLU A 432 7.29 16.90 -10.92
N ASP A 433 7.71 16.31 -9.80
CA ASP A 433 9.13 16.04 -9.53
C ASP A 433 9.84 15.19 -10.60
N TYR A 434 9.12 14.24 -11.17
CA TYR A 434 9.68 13.39 -12.24
C TYR A 434 9.43 13.93 -13.65
N ARG A 435 8.30 14.63 -13.86
CA ARG A 435 7.92 15.18 -15.17
C ARG A 435 7.03 16.38 -14.96
N GLN A 436 7.34 17.48 -15.63
CA GLN A 436 6.57 18.71 -15.50
C GLN A 436 5.36 18.70 -16.43
N CYS A 437 4.22 19.15 -15.96
CA CYS A 437 3.02 19.36 -16.77
C CYS A 437 3.30 20.24 -17.99
N ALA A 438 4.17 21.25 -17.82
CA ALA A 438 4.54 22.18 -18.89
C ALA A 438 5.26 21.49 -20.07
N ASP A 439 5.87 20.34 -19.86
CA ASP A 439 6.56 19.58 -20.91
C ASP A 439 5.59 18.84 -21.84
N TYR A 440 4.30 18.77 -21.46
CA TYR A 440 3.27 18.05 -22.22
C TYR A 440 2.25 19.01 -22.81
N PRO A 441 2.30 19.29 -24.11
CA PRO A 441 1.35 20.17 -24.77
C PRO A 441 -0.09 19.71 -24.58
N GLY A 442 -0.94 20.62 -24.10
CA GLY A 442 -2.36 20.36 -23.91
C GLY A 442 -2.74 19.80 -22.54
N ILE A 443 -1.76 19.44 -21.71
CA ILE A 443 -2.01 19.04 -20.31
C ILE A 443 -2.34 20.28 -19.47
N ARG A 444 -3.33 20.13 -18.58
CA ARG A 444 -3.74 21.19 -17.65
C ARG A 444 -2.94 21.11 -16.37
N ALA A 445 -2.51 22.27 -15.86
CA ALA A 445 -1.77 22.36 -14.60
C ALA A 445 -2.52 21.72 -13.41
N SER A 446 -3.85 21.73 -13.44
CA SER A 446 -4.68 21.05 -12.42
C SER A 446 -4.53 19.54 -12.37
N LEU A 447 -3.81 18.91 -13.30
CA LEU A 447 -3.47 17.48 -13.21
C LEU A 447 -2.23 17.21 -12.36
N CYS A 448 -1.40 18.21 -12.11
CA CYS A 448 -0.13 18.06 -11.41
C CYS A 448 0.15 19.14 -10.34
N THR A 449 -0.78 20.08 -10.17
CA THR A 449 -0.70 21.11 -9.14
C THR A 449 -2.05 21.19 -8.43
N ALA A 450 -2.03 21.08 -7.12
CA ALA A 450 -3.23 21.22 -6.29
C ALA A 450 -3.74 22.67 -6.32
N GLY A 451 -5.04 22.83 -6.38
CA GLY A 451 -5.70 24.13 -6.49
C GLY A 451 -7.16 24.08 -6.06
N PRO A 452 -7.85 25.22 -6.02
CA PRO A 452 -9.23 25.28 -5.56
C PRO A 452 -10.17 24.37 -6.35
N GLY A 453 -10.93 23.56 -5.65
CA GLY A 453 -11.85 22.58 -6.21
C GLY A 453 -11.15 21.29 -6.62
N TRP A 454 -11.62 20.64 -7.69
CA TRP A 454 -11.01 19.39 -8.13
C TRP A 454 -9.65 19.62 -8.80
N ASP A 455 -8.66 18.86 -8.39
CA ASP A 455 -7.37 18.70 -9.06
C ASP A 455 -6.94 17.21 -9.13
N GLY A 456 -5.90 16.92 -9.92
CA GLY A 456 -5.47 15.55 -10.19
C GLY A 456 -4.80 14.84 -9.01
N LEU A 457 -4.17 15.58 -8.09
CA LEU A 457 -3.43 15.02 -6.95
C LEU A 457 -4.37 14.59 -5.84
N THR A 458 -5.34 15.47 -5.54
CA THR A 458 -6.14 15.39 -4.32
C THR A 458 -7.63 15.18 -4.57
N GLY A 459 -8.03 15.12 -5.85
CA GLY A 459 -9.43 14.98 -6.21
C GLY A 459 -10.25 16.19 -5.74
N ILE A 460 -11.36 15.93 -5.06
CA ILE A 460 -12.19 16.96 -4.43
C ILE A 460 -11.70 17.34 -3.01
N GLY A 461 -10.53 16.87 -2.62
CA GLY A 461 -9.89 17.14 -1.33
C GLY A 461 -9.92 15.96 -0.36
N MET A 462 -9.64 16.25 0.91
CA MET A 462 -9.66 15.29 2.01
C MET A 462 -11.05 15.23 2.65
N PRO A 463 -11.52 14.06 3.11
CA PRO A 463 -12.75 13.97 3.89
C PRO A 463 -12.72 14.79 5.17
N HIS A 464 -13.83 15.42 5.52
CA HIS A 464 -14.07 16.06 6.81
C HIS A 464 -15.31 15.46 7.48
N GLY A 465 -15.11 14.62 8.46
CA GLY A 465 -16.18 13.80 9.05
C GLY A 465 -16.57 12.62 8.18
N LEU A 466 -17.82 12.16 8.31
CA LEU A 466 -18.36 11.00 7.62
C LEU A 466 -19.51 11.34 6.65
N GLY A 467 -19.79 12.62 6.46
CA GLY A 467 -20.96 13.04 5.68
C GLY A 467 -20.89 12.71 4.19
N ALA A 468 -19.67 12.55 3.66
CA ALA A 468 -19.43 12.23 2.27
C ALA A 468 -19.64 10.75 1.88
N PHE A 469 -19.82 9.84 2.85
CA PHE A 469 -19.75 8.39 2.67
C PHE A 469 -21.08 7.65 2.85
#